data_9c7db1384e674479fa5d067fffb223bc
#
_entry.id   9c7db1384e674479fa5d067fffb223bc
#
_cell.length_a   1.000
_cell.length_b   1.000
_cell.length_c   1.000
_cell.angle_alpha   90.00
_cell.angle_beta   90.00
_cell.angle_gamma   90.00
#
_symmetry.space_group_name_H-M   'P 1'
#
loop_
_entity.id
_entity.type
_entity.pdbx_description
1 polymer ?
#
loop_
_entity_poly.entity_id
_entity_poly.type
_entity_poly.pdbx_seq_one_letter_code
_entity_poly.pdbx_strand_id
1 'polypeptide(L)'
;IPDAVLKTSFKLISTFKPADDAFDDIPTLEKIMDFPAYYTISKEDWDAVHEQYVDADRTDWGISASTEEKVGENAGKYGIATCILDGDLASFWHSQWKGEGANPPLPHEIIIDMKSQQDILSIELARRQGNGDTKTVIFSIGESEEHWTELGQLNFPSEKATNAQTLLLPEPVRGRYIRALVTG
;
A
#
# COMPACT_ATOMS: atom_id res chain seq x y z
N ILE A 1 -10.64 -21.41 5.79
CA ILE A 1 -10.84 -20.10 6.42
C ILE A 1 -9.70 -19.24 5.95
N PRO A 2 -9.95 -18.27 5.12
CA PRO A 2 -8.90 -17.41 4.62
C PRO A 2 -8.72 -16.25 5.58
N ASP A 3 -7.68 -16.29 6.37
CA ASP A 3 -7.27 -15.14 7.15
C ASP A 3 -6.30 -14.34 6.30
N ALA A 4 -6.68 -13.12 5.96
CA ALA A 4 -5.83 -12.24 5.17
C ALA A 4 -4.63 -11.80 6.01
N VAL A 5 -3.46 -12.30 5.68
CA VAL A 5 -2.21 -11.90 6.28
C VAL A 5 -1.54 -10.89 5.37
N LEU A 6 -1.51 -9.65 5.81
CA LEU A 6 -0.76 -8.59 5.13
C LEU A 6 0.64 -8.53 5.72
N LYS A 7 1.62 -8.93 4.93
CA LYS A 7 3.00 -8.59 5.20
C LYS A 7 3.27 -7.27 4.48
N THR A 8 3.54 -6.25 5.22
CA THR A 8 3.56 -4.92 4.65
C THR A 8 4.91 -4.27 4.78
N SER A 9 5.50 -3.98 3.66
CA SER A 9 6.25 -2.75 3.53
C SER A 9 5.40 -1.85 2.63
N PHE A 10 4.79 -0.82 3.19
CA PHE A 10 4.33 0.27 2.37
C PHE A 10 5.55 1.08 1.97
N LYS A 11 6.00 0.94 0.73
CA LYS A 11 6.76 2.00 0.11
C LYS A 11 5.76 3.00 -0.43
N LEU A 12 5.49 4.03 0.33
CA LEU A 12 4.87 5.22 -0.19
C LEU A 12 5.99 6.05 -0.83
N ILE A 13 5.99 6.06 -2.14
CA ILE A 13 6.82 7.01 -2.87
C ILE A 13 6.03 8.31 -2.85
N SER A 14 6.37 9.22 -1.95
CA SER A 14 5.78 10.54 -1.91
C SER A 14 6.87 11.60 -1.96
N THR A 15 6.49 12.64 -2.54
CA THR A 15 6.95 13.98 -2.77
C THR A 15 7.57 14.18 -4.13
N PHE A 16 6.68 14.54 -5.03
CA PHE A 16 7.05 15.28 -6.21
C PHE A 16 7.62 16.65 -5.76
N LYS A 17 8.89 16.87 -5.98
CA LYS A 17 9.41 18.21 -6.18
C LYS A 17 9.51 18.40 -7.67
N PRO A 18 8.64 19.18 -8.31
CA PRO A 18 8.91 19.59 -9.66
C PRO A 18 10.26 20.33 -9.64
N ALA A 19 11.25 19.78 -10.30
CA ALA A 19 12.31 20.63 -10.81
C ALA A 19 11.63 21.55 -11.83
N ASP A 20 11.74 22.84 -11.66
CA ASP A 20 10.95 23.85 -12.39
C ASP A 20 11.05 23.76 -13.93
N ASP A 21 11.87 22.89 -14.51
CA ASP A 21 12.16 22.85 -15.94
C ASP A 21 12.22 21.46 -16.58
N ALA A 22 11.85 20.38 -15.90
CA ALA A 22 12.12 19.01 -16.38
C ALA A 22 10.94 18.30 -17.07
N PHE A 23 9.78 18.94 -17.25
CA PHE A 23 8.56 18.26 -17.70
C PHE A 23 8.31 18.23 -19.21
N ASP A 24 9.03 19.01 -19.99
CA ASP A 24 8.75 19.11 -21.42
C ASP A 24 9.20 17.86 -22.22
N ASP A 25 10.07 17.02 -21.66
CA ASP A 25 10.65 15.88 -22.35
C ASP A 25 10.28 14.49 -21.77
N ILE A 26 9.55 14.42 -20.67
CA ILE A 26 9.08 13.14 -20.14
C ILE A 26 7.78 12.77 -20.87
N PRO A 27 7.70 11.59 -21.52
CA PRO A 27 6.44 11.13 -22.08
C PRO A 27 5.42 11.07 -20.94
N THR A 28 4.34 11.84 -21.07
CA THR A 28 3.25 11.81 -20.10
C THR A 28 2.78 10.37 -19.91
N LEU A 29 2.43 10.00 -18.68
CA LEU A 29 1.88 8.67 -18.36
C LEU A 29 0.74 8.24 -19.29
N GLU A 30 -0.01 9.17 -19.87
CA GLU A 30 -0.97 8.92 -20.95
C GLU A 30 -0.36 8.20 -22.16
N LYS A 31 0.89 8.54 -22.52
CA LYS A 31 1.58 7.82 -23.61
C LYS A 31 2.05 6.43 -23.20
N ILE A 32 2.26 6.20 -21.91
CA ILE A 32 2.65 4.87 -21.38
C ILE A 32 1.42 3.96 -21.26
N MET A 33 0.23 4.50 -20.98
CA MET A 33 -1.00 3.73 -20.83
C MET A 33 -1.68 3.33 -22.15
N ASP A 34 -1.39 4.03 -23.25
CA ASP A 34 -1.95 3.72 -24.57
C ASP A 34 -1.22 2.57 -25.30
N PHE A 35 -0.22 1.95 -24.69
CA PHE A 35 0.56 0.91 -25.31
C PHE A 35 0.23 -0.50 -24.80
N PRO A 36 0.04 -1.47 -25.71
CA PRO A 36 -0.12 -2.85 -25.30
C PRO A 36 1.18 -3.37 -24.69
N ALA A 37 1.08 -3.85 -23.52
CA ALA A 37 1.79 -4.77 -22.63
C ALA A 37 3.32 -5.03 -22.75
N TYR A 38 4.11 -4.36 -23.58
CA TYR A 38 5.52 -4.71 -23.82
C TYR A 38 6.49 -3.53 -23.91
N TYR A 39 6.23 -2.41 -23.27
CA TYR A 39 7.25 -1.38 -23.17
C TYR A 39 8.09 -1.58 -21.91
N THR A 40 9.31 -2.00 -22.10
CA THR A 40 10.38 -1.82 -21.11
C THR A 40 10.75 -0.34 -21.10
N ILE A 41 10.41 0.36 -20.02
CA ILE A 41 11.00 1.65 -19.70
C ILE A 41 12.53 1.45 -19.68
N SER A 42 13.29 2.32 -20.33
CA SER A 42 14.74 2.22 -20.24
C SER A 42 15.19 2.40 -18.79
N LYS A 43 16.34 1.83 -18.43
CA LYS A 43 16.86 2.03 -17.06
C LYS A 43 17.09 3.51 -16.76
N GLU A 44 17.51 4.28 -17.76
CA GLU A 44 17.73 5.72 -17.66
C GLU A 44 16.41 6.45 -17.38
N ASP A 45 15.33 6.13 -18.09
CA ASP A 45 14.01 6.74 -17.85
C ASP A 45 13.45 6.32 -16.48
N TRP A 46 13.67 5.07 -16.09
CA TRP A 46 13.30 4.57 -14.78
C TRP A 46 14.06 5.28 -13.66
N ASP A 47 15.39 5.44 -13.82
CA ASP A 47 16.23 6.12 -12.84
C ASP A 47 15.85 7.62 -12.77
N ALA A 48 15.59 8.27 -13.90
CA ALA A 48 15.15 9.67 -13.95
C ALA A 48 13.79 9.90 -13.24
N VAL A 49 12.85 8.97 -13.38
CA VAL A 49 11.59 9.01 -12.64
C VAL A 49 11.84 8.76 -11.15
N HIS A 50 12.72 7.81 -10.80
CA HIS A 50 13.01 7.48 -9.39
C HIS A 50 13.82 8.56 -8.67
N GLU A 51 14.65 9.33 -9.37
CA GLU A 51 15.35 10.48 -8.78
C GLU A 51 14.40 11.59 -8.36
N GLN A 52 13.20 11.65 -8.96
CA GLN A 52 12.18 12.65 -8.63
C GLN A 52 11.25 12.23 -7.49
N TYR A 53 11.21 10.94 -7.16
CA TYR A 53 10.34 10.37 -6.13
C TYR A 53 11.16 9.76 -5.02
N VAL A 54 10.83 10.12 -3.80
CA VAL A 54 11.45 9.56 -2.59
C VAL A 54 10.42 8.75 -1.80
N ASP A 55 10.90 7.72 -1.11
CA ASP A 55 10.08 7.00 -0.15
C ASP A 55 9.59 7.98 0.94
N ALA A 56 8.30 7.92 1.25
CA ALA A 56 7.75 8.76 2.31
C ALA A 56 8.36 8.40 3.66
N ASP A 57 8.73 9.43 4.43
CA ASP A 57 9.05 9.23 5.84
C ASP A 57 7.77 8.92 6.62
N ARG A 58 7.71 7.72 7.18
CA ARG A 58 6.55 7.18 7.89
C ARG A 58 6.71 7.19 9.40
N THR A 59 7.79 7.79 9.92
CA THR A 59 8.18 7.69 11.33
C THR A 59 7.06 8.15 12.28
N ASP A 60 6.32 9.20 11.91
CA ASP A 60 5.26 9.78 12.74
C ASP A 60 3.85 9.37 12.31
N TRP A 61 3.72 8.48 11.33
CA TRP A 61 2.40 8.11 10.81
C TRP A 61 1.60 7.31 11.83
N GLY A 62 0.30 7.58 11.88
CA GLY A 62 -0.66 6.79 12.63
C GLY A 62 -1.25 5.69 11.77
N ILE A 63 -1.63 4.59 12.40
CA ILE A 63 -2.32 3.50 11.72
C ILE A 63 -3.30 2.82 12.66
N SER A 64 -4.44 2.43 12.12
CA SER A 64 -5.45 1.62 12.79
C SER A 64 -5.98 0.55 11.85
N ALA A 65 -6.53 -0.52 12.40
CA ALA A 65 -7.20 -1.57 11.64
C ALA A 65 -8.51 -1.97 12.33
N SER A 66 -9.51 -2.34 11.54
CA SER A 66 -10.81 -2.81 12.05
C SER A 66 -10.70 -4.11 12.84
N THR A 67 -9.61 -4.85 12.65
CA THR A 67 -9.30 -6.11 13.33
C THR A 67 -7.80 -6.34 13.40
N GLU A 68 -7.33 -6.92 14.50
CA GLU A 68 -5.91 -7.20 14.74
C GLU A 68 -5.74 -8.48 15.54
N GLU A 69 -4.72 -9.28 15.22
CA GLU A 69 -4.38 -10.46 16.04
C GLU A 69 -3.36 -10.09 17.12
N LYS A 70 -3.86 -9.91 18.34
CA LYS A 70 -3.05 -9.47 19.48
C LYS A 70 -2.54 -10.61 20.37
N VAL A 71 -3.02 -11.83 20.17
CA VAL A 71 -2.77 -12.95 21.08
C VAL A 71 -2.04 -14.11 20.41
N GLY A 72 -2.46 -14.46 19.21
CA GLY A 72 -1.96 -15.64 18.50
C GLY A 72 -0.62 -15.45 17.83
N GLU A 73 -0.28 -14.21 17.47
CA GLU A 73 0.96 -13.87 16.77
C GLU A 73 2.01 -13.36 17.76
N ASN A 74 2.70 -14.31 18.41
CA ASN A 74 3.80 -14.03 19.34
C ASN A 74 3.45 -12.99 20.42
N ALA A 75 2.28 -13.17 21.05
CA ALA A 75 1.78 -12.34 22.14
C ALA A 75 1.72 -10.82 21.78
N GLY A 76 1.32 -10.51 20.56
CA GLY A 76 1.14 -9.14 20.08
C GLY A 76 2.42 -8.49 19.52
N LYS A 77 3.50 -9.24 19.40
CA LYS A 77 4.70 -8.75 18.68
C LYS A 77 4.45 -8.58 17.17
N TYR A 78 3.63 -9.47 16.61
CA TYR A 78 3.14 -9.42 15.24
C TYR A 78 1.61 -9.39 15.24
N GLY A 79 1.01 -9.23 14.09
CA GLY A 79 -0.44 -9.26 13.93
C GLY A 79 -1.14 -7.92 14.15
N ILE A 80 -0.44 -6.90 14.63
CA ILE A 80 -0.98 -5.56 14.91
C ILE A 80 -0.74 -4.59 13.74
N ALA A 81 -1.57 -3.58 13.61
CA ALA A 81 -1.54 -2.64 12.48
C ALA A 81 -0.19 -1.92 12.33
N THR A 82 0.47 -1.60 13.43
CA THR A 82 1.75 -0.89 13.40
C THR A 82 2.86 -1.67 12.67
N CYS A 83 2.76 -3.00 12.60
CA CYS A 83 3.66 -3.82 11.80
C CYS A 83 3.60 -3.55 10.28
N ILE A 84 2.57 -2.83 9.84
CA ILE A 84 2.43 -2.43 8.44
C ILE A 84 3.41 -1.32 8.07
N LEU A 85 3.77 -0.45 9.00
CA LEU A 85 4.58 0.74 8.75
C LEU A 85 6.01 0.66 9.27
N ASP A 86 6.38 -0.40 9.98
CA ASP A 86 7.67 -0.52 10.69
C ASP A 86 8.88 -0.78 9.77
N GLY A 87 8.63 -1.06 8.48
CA GLY A 87 9.69 -1.35 7.51
C GLY A 87 10.32 -2.73 7.63
N ASP A 88 9.90 -3.55 8.60
CA ASP A 88 10.41 -4.92 8.79
C ASP A 88 9.55 -5.93 8.01
N LEU A 89 10.08 -6.47 6.93
CA LEU A 89 9.40 -7.51 6.14
C LEU A 89 9.20 -8.83 6.91
N ALA A 90 9.78 -8.98 8.09
CA ALA A 90 9.52 -10.13 8.95
C ALA A 90 8.31 -9.92 9.87
N SER A 91 7.94 -8.67 10.12
CA SER A 91 6.71 -8.32 10.82
C SER A 91 5.51 -8.34 9.88
N PHE A 92 4.29 -8.38 10.39
CA PHE A 92 3.06 -8.37 9.60
C PHE A 92 1.84 -8.04 10.45
N TRP A 93 0.83 -7.50 9.83
CA TRP A 93 -0.52 -7.44 10.36
C TRP A 93 -1.29 -8.73 10.03
N HIS A 94 -2.20 -9.12 10.91
CA HIS A 94 -3.13 -10.23 10.70
C HIS A 94 -4.50 -9.88 11.28
N SER A 95 -5.58 -10.21 10.59
CA SER A 95 -6.91 -10.16 11.16
C SER A 95 -7.02 -11.11 12.36
N GLN A 96 -7.85 -10.80 13.31
CA GLN A 96 -8.01 -11.62 14.51
C GLN A 96 -8.48 -13.04 14.16
N TRP A 97 -7.71 -14.04 14.54
CA TRP A 97 -8.06 -15.45 14.34
C TRP A 97 -8.16 -16.21 15.66
N LYS A 98 -7.77 -15.63 16.79
CA LYS A 98 -7.78 -16.27 18.11
C LYS A 98 -8.57 -15.46 19.13
N GLY A 99 -9.28 -16.17 20.00
CA GLY A 99 -10.05 -15.57 21.09
C GLY A 99 -11.49 -15.22 20.73
N GLU A 100 -12.12 -14.44 21.59
CA GLU A 100 -13.49 -13.95 21.36
C GLU A 100 -13.50 -12.94 20.21
N GLY A 101 -14.45 -13.09 19.28
CA GLY A 101 -14.51 -12.28 18.05
C GLY A 101 -13.55 -12.71 16.95
N ALA A 102 -12.93 -13.89 17.09
CA ALA A 102 -12.04 -14.43 16.05
C ALA A 102 -12.75 -14.64 14.71
N ASN A 103 -11.96 -14.48 13.63
CA ASN A 103 -12.40 -14.63 12.25
C ASN A 103 -13.55 -13.69 11.86
N PRO A 104 -13.41 -12.35 12.08
CA PRO A 104 -14.39 -11.41 11.59
C PRO A 104 -14.53 -11.52 10.08
N PRO A 105 -15.73 -11.28 9.52
CA PRO A 105 -15.94 -11.35 8.08
C PRO A 105 -15.20 -10.21 7.35
N LEU A 106 -14.83 -10.46 6.10
CA LEU A 106 -14.40 -9.40 5.18
C LEU A 106 -15.55 -8.42 4.89
N PRO A 107 -15.24 -7.17 4.56
CA PRO A 107 -13.91 -6.60 4.38
C PRO A 107 -13.25 -6.19 5.69
N HIS A 108 -11.91 -6.16 5.70
CA HIS A 108 -11.14 -5.55 6.78
C HIS A 108 -10.61 -4.20 6.34
N GLU A 109 -10.74 -3.21 7.22
CA GLU A 109 -10.30 -1.85 6.95
C GLU A 109 -9.03 -1.52 7.71
N ILE A 110 -8.09 -0.87 7.03
CA ILE A 110 -6.87 -0.31 7.60
C ILE A 110 -6.82 1.15 7.20
N ILE A 111 -6.65 2.04 8.18
CA ILE A 111 -6.54 3.48 7.97
C ILE A 111 -5.15 3.93 8.40
N ILE A 112 -4.47 4.66 7.52
CA ILE A 112 -3.18 5.29 7.77
C ILE A 112 -3.37 6.80 7.80
N ASP A 113 -2.95 7.45 8.89
CA ASP A 113 -2.87 8.89 9.03
C ASP A 113 -1.43 9.36 8.79
N MET A 114 -1.18 9.97 7.65
CA MET A 114 0.12 10.50 7.27
C MET A 114 0.50 11.78 8.02
N LYS A 115 -0.34 12.25 8.96
CA LYS A 115 -0.20 13.47 9.79
C LYS A 115 -0.30 14.78 9.04
N SER A 116 0.05 14.81 7.79
CA SER A 116 -0.07 15.96 6.89
C SER A 116 -0.56 15.52 5.52
N GLN A 117 -1.00 16.46 4.70
CA GLN A 117 -1.31 16.18 3.31
C GLN A 117 -0.02 15.84 2.56
N GLN A 118 -0.04 14.73 1.83
CA GLN A 118 1.05 14.24 1.00
C GLN A 118 0.55 14.07 -0.43
N ASP A 119 1.46 14.19 -1.40
CA ASP A 119 1.19 13.84 -2.79
C ASP A 119 1.68 12.41 -3.02
N ILE A 120 0.75 11.50 -3.34
CA ILE A 120 1.00 10.07 -3.50
C ILE A 120 0.99 9.72 -4.97
N LEU A 121 2.06 9.12 -5.46
CA LEU A 121 2.14 8.60 -6.83
C LEU A 121 2.01 7.08 -6.87
N SER A 122 2.50 6.37 -5.87
CA SER A 122 2.38 4.93 -5.82
C SER A 122 2.24 4.38 -4.40
N ILE A 123 1.66 3.20 -4.32
CA ILE A 123 1.54 2.43 -3.08
C ILE A 123 2.09 1.04 -3.37
N GLU A 124 3.15 0.65 -2.68
CA GLU A 124 3.65 -0.72 -2.72
C GLU A 124 3.14 -1.48 -1.50
N LEU A 125 2.58 -2.64 -1.71
CA LEU A 125 2.10 -3.53 -0.67
C LEU A 125 2.76 -4.90 -0.81
N ALA A 126 3.45 -5.36 0.24
CA ALA A 126 3.93 -6.72 0.35
C ALA A 126 2.96 -7.56 1.18
N ARG A 127 2.64 -8.76 0.72
CA ARG A 127 1.87 -9.73 1.50
C ARG A 127 2.77 -10.83 2.06
N ARG A 128 2.43 -11.33 3.23
CA ARG A 128 3.02 -12.58 3.73
C ARG A 128 2.52 -13.74 2.88
N GLN A 129 3.40 -14.68 2.57
CA GLN A 129 3.01 -15.98 2.02
C GLN A 129 2.63 -16.92 3.15
N GLY A 130 1.48 -17.57 3.06
CA GLY A 130 1.04 -18.53 4.06
C GLY A 130 -0.43 -18.85 3.97
N ASN A 131 -0.99 -19.37 5.03
CA ASN A 131 -2.43 -19.57 5.15
C ASN A 131 -3.11 -18.20 5.34
N GLY A 132 -4.18 -17.96 4.61
CA GLY A 132 -4.90 -16.70 4.70
C GLY A 132 -4.26 -15.56 3.91
N ASP A 133 -3.65 -15.84 2.78
CA ASP A 133 -3.04 -14.81 1.93
C ASP A 133 -4.09 -13.80 1.44
N THR A 134 -3.78 -12.52 1.60
CA THR A 134 -4.56 -11.42 1.00
C THR A 134 -4.59 -11.56 -0.52
N LYS A 135 -5.77 -11.44 -1.10
CA LYS A 135 -5.96 -11.52 -2.55
C LYS A 135 -6.22 -10.17 -3.17
N THR A 136 -7.06 -9.37 -2.55
CA THR A 136 -7.48 -8.09 -3.12
C THR A 136 -7.50 -7.01 -2.04
N VAL A 137 -6.88 -5.88 -2.34
CA VAL A 137 -6.90 -4.68 -1.50
C VAL A 137 -7.28 -3.48 -2.36
N ILE A 138 -8.33 -2.77 -1.95
CA ILE A 138 -8.76 -1.51 -2.58
C ILE A 138 -8.17 -0.37 -1.77
N PHE A 139 -7.49 0.56 -2.44
CA PHE A 139 -6.94 1.76 -1.84
C PHE A 139 -7.78 2.97 -2.13
N SER A 140 -7.93 3.82 -1.12
CA SER A 140 -8.56 5.13 -1.24
C SER A 140 -7.75 6.16 -0.46
N ILE A 141 -7.86 7.42 -0.86
CA ILE A 141 -7.24 8.56 -0.20
C ILE A 141 -8.30 9.56 0.23
N GLY A 142 -8.06 10.29 1.31
CA GLY A 142 -8.95 11.33 1.80
C GLY A 142 -8.20 12.45 2.53
N GLU A 143 -8.82 13.63 2.60
CA GLU A 143 -8.38 14.70 3.49
C GLU A 143 -8.83 14.47 4.94
N SER A 144 -9.90 13.70 5.09
CA SER A 144 -10.47 13.23 6.37
C SER A 144 -10.94 11.79 6.23
N GLU A 145 -11.26 11.15 7.36
CA GLU A 145 -11.79 9.78 7.39
C GLU A 145 -13.28 9.68 6.97
N GLU A 146 -13.90 10.79 6.60
CA GLU A 146 -15.32 10.82 6.21
C GLU A 146 -15.52 10.72 4.69
N HIS A 147 -14.55 11.17 3.89
CA HIS A 147 -14.66 11.23 2.45
C HIS A 147 -13.46 10.59 1.78
N TRP A 148 -13.73 9.61 0.93
CA TRP A 148 -12.71 8.80 0.28
C TRP A 148 -12.81 8.90 -1.24
N THR A 149 -11.69 9.10 -1.89
CA THR A 149 -11.52 8.94 -3.34
C THR A 149 -10.77 7.64 -3.58
N GLU A 150 -11.35 6.73 -4.34
CA GLU A 150 -10.70 5.48 -4.70
C GLU A 150 -9.50 5.73 -5.61
N LEU A 151 -8.37 5.14 -5.28
CA LEU A 151 -7.13 5.19 -6.05
C LEU A 151 -7.00 4.00 -7.00
N GLY A 152 -7.55 2.86 -6.62
CA GLY A 152 -7.47 1.61 -7.36
C GLY A 152 -7.30 0.41 -6.46
N GLN A 153 -7.01 -0.74 -7.08
CA GLN A 153 -6.87 -2.00 -6.33
C GLN A 153 -5.60 -2.75 -6.69
N LEU A 154 -5.06 -3.50 -5.74
CA LEU A 154 -4.06 -4.52 -5.95
C LEU A 154 -4.71 -5.90 -5.89
N ASN A 155 -4.37 -6.73 -6.88
CA ASN A 155 -4.77 -8.13 -6.92
C ASN A 155 -3.53 -9.00 -6.85
N PHE A 156 -3.39 -9.75 -5.77
CA PHE A 156 -2.27 -10.66 -5.61
C PHE A 156 -2.57 -11.99 -6.30
N PRO A 157 -1.67 -12.46 -7.17
CA PRO A 157 -1.84 -13.76 -7.84
C PRO A 157 -1.85 -14.89 -6.81
N SER A 158 -2.54 -15.98 -7.14
CA SER A 158 -2.57 -17.18 -6.30
C SER A 158 -1.20 -17.87 -6.21
N GLU A 159 -0.31 -17.58 -7.13
CA GLU A 159 1.04 -18.14 -7.16
C GLU A 159 1.94 -17.46 -6.13
N LYS A 160 2.69 -18.26 -5.40
CA LYS A 160 3.54 -17.81 -4.28
C LYS A 160 4.76 -16.97 -4.70
N ALA A 161 4.89 -16.63 -5.99
CA ALA A 161 6.10 -16.04 -6.55
C ALA A 161 6.26 -14.54 -6.29
N THR A 162 5.17 -13.81 -6.01
CA THR A 162 5.24 -12.34 -5.88
C THR A 162 4.73 -11.92 -4.52
N ASN A 163 5.65 -11.43 -3.68
CA ASN A 163 5.31 -10.95 -2.35
C ASN A 163 4.84 -9.50 -2.32
N ALA A 164 5.28 -8.69 -3.28
CA ALA A 164 4.98 -7.28 -3.35
C ALA A 164 4.26 -6.95 -4.66
N GLN A 165 3.34 -5.99 -4.59
CA GLN A 165 2.64 -5.40 -5.72
C GLN A 165 2.63 -3.88 -5.57
N THR A 166 2.71 -3.16 -6.68
CA THR A 166 2.68 -1.71 -6.69
C THR A 166 1.43 -1.22 -7.42
N LEU A 167 0.67 -0.37 -6.76
CA LEU A 167 -0.36 0.46 -7.37
C LEU A 167 0.32 1.76 -7.81
N LEU A 168 0.52 1.93 -9.10
CA LEU A 168 1.02 3.17 -9.69
C LEU A 168 -0.18 4.01 -10.12
N LEU A 169 -0.20 5.28 -9.70
CA LEU A 169 -1.25 6.23 -10.07
C LEU A 169 -0.83 6.97 -11.35
N PRO A 170 -1.79 7.36 -12.21
CA PRO A 170 -1.49 8.08 -13.45
C PRO A 170 -0.92 9.48 -13.18
N GLU A 171 -1.25 10.05 -12.03
CA GLU A 171 -0.77 11.35 -11.55
C GLU A 171 -0.73 11.34 -10.03
N PRO A 172 0.07 12.22 -9.39
CA PRO A 172 0.08 12.33 -7.94
C PRO A 172 -1.29 12.75 -7.41
N VAL A 173 -1.77 12.06 -6.40
CA VAL A 173 -3.05 12.37 -5.73
C VAL A 173 -2.77 12.84 -4.31
N ARG A 174 -3.34 13.98 -3.94
CA ARG A 174 -3.11 14.63 -2.65
C ARG A 174 -4.13 14.19 -1.61
N GLY A 175 -3.64 13.89 -0.40
CA GLY A 175 -4.47 13.60 0.74
C GLY A 175 -3.66 13.40 2.02
N ARG A 176 -4.36 13.23 3.14
CA ARG A 176 -3.75 12.95 4.45
C ARG A 176 -3.95 11.51 4.90
N TYR A 177 -5.08 10.93 4.56
CA TYR A 177 -5.44 9.58 5.00
C TYR A 177 -5.42 8.62 3.83
N ILE A 178 -4.87 7.43 4.06
CA ILE A 178 -4.98 6.31 3.14
C ILE A 178 -5.85 5.24 3.81
N ARG A 179 -6.83 4.74 3.08
CA ARG A 179 -7.61 3.58 3.48
C ARG A 179 -7.26 2.41 2.57
N ALA A 180 -6.90 1.29 3.19
CA ALA A 180 -6.76 0.00 2.53
C ALA A 180 -7.90 -0.92 2.98
N LEU A 181 -8.72 -1.33 2.03
CA LEU A 181 -9.85 -2.23 2.26
C LEU A 181 -9.51 -3.61 1.71
N VAL A 182 -9.27 -4.56 2.60
CA VAL A 182 -9.00 -5.96 2.27
C VAL A 182 -10.32 -6.65 1.99
N THR A 183 -10.52 -7.11 0.76
CA THR A 183 -11.79 -7.71 0.30
C THR A 183 -11.68 -9.18 -0.08
N GLY A 184 -10.50 -9.75 -0.11
CA GLY A 184 -10.29 -11.16 -0.43
C GLY A 184 -8.91 -11.68 -0.07
#